data_42fa743f24a3a6cc25954d59ff8cf3a6
#
_entry.id   42fa743f24a3a6cc25954d59ff8cf3a6
#
_cell.length_a   1.000
_cell.length_b   1.000
_cell.length_c   1.000
_cell.angle_alpha   90.00
_cell.angle_beta   90.00
_cell.angle_gamma   90.00
#
_symmetry.space_group_name_H-M   'P 1'
#
loop_
_entity.id
_entity.type
_entity.pdbx_description
1 polymer ?
#
loop_
_entity_poly.entity_id
_entity_poly.type
_entity_poly.pdbx_seq_one_letter_code
_entity_poly.pdbx_strand_id
1 'polypeptide(L)'
;MTRNEFTFLSADGKTELRAVEWIPEKPFRAALQISHGLGEHVLRYDEFAEYLAGRGVAVFGHDHLGHGLSVPPDGVRLWFGPKGSWNWVVQDIYAFRRLSETRLGIKPGTPVFLLGHSLGSFLARSHLIRYPGTVDGTILSGTGQPPAALLAFGQAAIAEESARLGEKSVSRLATALAFGSYNRPFRPNRTMYDWMSANEENIDVFLSSPLCGGAPTVGLIREMLSGLREIGSPERLRRMNRYAPILLLSGEADPVGDMGKGVARVERAFRKAGMRDVSMALYPGMRHEILNERDRSAVYADIFHWMESRRGCAGRRRGGS
;
A
#
# COMPACT_ATOMS: atom_id res chain seq x y z
N MET A 1 -13.06 21.66 -0.59
CA MET A 1 -12.96 20.24 -0.25
C MET A 1 -13.48 20.00 1.16
N THR A 2 -14.19 18.90 1.40
CA THR A 2 -14.62 18.48 2.75
C THR A 2 -13.86 17.22 3.13
N ARG A 3 -13.34 17.14 4.37
CA ARG A 3 -12.73 15.93 4.92
C ARG A 3 -13.65 15.35 5.99
N ASN A 4 -14.06 14.10 5.82
CA ASN A 4 -14.89 13.37 6.77
C ASN A 4 -14.09 12.23 7.38
N GLU A 5 -14.30 11.99 8.68
CA GLU A 5 -13.71 10.88 9.42
C GLU A 5 -14.83 10.05 10.06
N PHE A 6 -14.69 8.74 10.01
CA PHE A 6 -15.65 7.80 10.59
C PHE A 6 -14.96 6.44 10.86
N THR A 7 -15.69 5.50 11.41
CA THR A 7 -15.20 4.13 11.61
C THR A 7 -16.09 3.13 10.87
N PHE A 8 -15.53 1.96 10.59
CA PHE A 8 -16.26 0.81 10.10
C PHE A 8 -15.64 -0.48 10.66
N LEU A 9 -16.46 -1.52 10.76
CA LEU A 9 -16.05 -2.79 11.36
C LEU A 9 -15.11 -3.55 10.42
N SER A 10 -13.96 -3.98 10.94
CA SER A 10 -13.01 -4.83 10.23
C SER A 10 -13.57 -6.24 9.98
N ALA A 11 -13.00 -6.92 8.98
CA ALA A 11 -13.23 -8.34 8.71
C ALA A 11 -12.79 -9.27 9.86
N ASP A 12 -12.08 -8.78 10.86
CA ASP A 12 -11.79 -9.51 12.11
C ASP A 12 -13.04 -9.65 13.01
N GLY A 13 -14.13 -8.94 12.67
CA GLY A 13 -15.42 -8.97 13.35
C GLY A 13 -15.52 -8.20 14.67
N LYS A 14 -14.49 -7.43 15.04
CA LYS A 14 -14.44 -6.73 16.34
C LYS A 14 -13.75 -5.38 16.36
N THR A 15 -12.80 -5.12 15.44
CA THR A 15 -12.02 -3.89 15.45
C THR A 15 -12.68 -2.82 14.60
N GLU A 16 -12.92 -1.65 15.19
CA GLU A 16 -13.34 -0.47 14.45
C GLU A 16 -12.13 0.15 13.75
N LEU A 17 -12.16 0.20 12.42
CA LEU A 17 -11.12 0.81 11.60
C LEU A 17 -11.45 2.26 11.33
N ARG A 18 -10.52 3.17 11.60
CA ARG A 18 -10.64 4.58 11.27
C ARG A 18 -10.53 4.78 9.76
N ALA A 19 -11.45 5.53 9.21
CA ALA A 19 -11.55 5.86 7.79
C ALA A 19 -11.61 7.38 7.57
N VAL A 20 -11.09 7.82 6.43
CA VAL A 20 -11.08 9.23 6.02
C VAL A 20 -11.51 9.33 4.57
N GLU A 21 -12.34 10.35 4.28
CA GLU A 21 -12.79 10.71 2.94
C GLU A 21 -12.46 12.19 2.68
N TRP A 22 -11.84 12.49 1.54
CA TRP A 22 -11.58 13.83 1.01
C TRP A 22 -12.47 14.05 -0.21
N ILE A 23 -13.48 14.88 -0.05
CA ILE A 23 -14.57 15.06 -1.02
C ILE A 23 -14.40 16.41 -1.72
N PRO A 24 -14.29 16.44 -3.07
CA PRO A 24 -14.28 17.68 -3.83
C PRO A 24 -15.55 18.53 -3.59
N GLU A 25 -15.43 19.84 -3.67
CA GLU A 25 -16.60 20.77 -3.60
C GLU A 25 -17.53 20.61 -4.80
N LYS A 26 -16.98 20.28 -5.95
CA LYS A 26 -17.73 20.03 -7.18
C LYS A 26 -17.95 18.53 -7.39
N PRO A 27 -18.94 18.12 -8.17
CA PRO A 27 -19.09 16.71 -8.52
C PRO A 27 -17.78 16.11 -9.04
N PHE A 28 -17.34 15.04 -8.41
CA PHE A 28 -16.10 14.37 -8.80
C PHE A 28 -16.32 13.44 -10.01
N ARG A 29 -15.26 13.24 -10.75
CA ARG A 29 -15.23 12.47 -12.02
C ARG A 29 -14.39 11.18 -11.95
N ALA A 30 -13.74 10.97 -10.84
CA ALA A 30 -12.98 9.76 -10.50
C ALA A 30 -12.88 9.65 -8.99
N ALA A 31 -12.51 8.46 -8.50
CA ALA A 31 -12.21 8.24 -7.10
C ALA A 31 -10.92 7.45 -6.94
N LEU A 32 -10.19 7.67 -5.83
CA LEU A 32 -8.98 6.99 -5.48
C LEU A 32 -9.08 6.44 -4.05
N GLN A 33 -8.90 5.13 -3.91
CA GLN A 33 -8.70 4.49 -2.61
C GLN A 33 -7.21 4.42 -2.28
N ILE A 34 -6.83 4.73 -1.03
CA ILE A 34 -5.45 4.65 -0.54
C ILE A 34 -5.31 3.49 0.45
N SER A 35 -4.27 2.66 0.25
CA SER A 35 -3.79 1.62 1.16
C SER A 35 -2.37 2.00 1.58
N HIS A 36 -2.22 2.44 2.83
CA HIS A 36 -0.97 2.98 3.38
C HIS A 36 0.08 1.90 3.70
N GLY A 37 1.29 2.32 4.02
CA GLY A 37 2.44 1.45 4.32
C GLY A 37 2.51 0.95 5.76
N LEU A 38 3.58 0.21 6.06
CA LEU A 38 3.85 -0.31 7.40
C LEU A 38 4.27 0.81 8.34
N GLY A 39 3.69 0.82 9.55
CA GLY A 39 4.08 1.74 10.60
C GLY A 39 3.76 3.21 10.30
N GLU A 40 2.71 3.44 9.51
CA GLU A 40 2.15 4.74 9.21
C GLU A 40 0.61 4.71 9.29
N HIS A 41 -0.04 5.77 8.86
CA HIS A 41 -1.49 5.93 8.87
C HIS A 41 -1.98 6.76 7.67
N VAL A 42 -3.26 6.70 7.38
CA VAL A 42 -3.87 7.27 6.16
C VAL A 42 -3.72 8.79 6.05
N LEU A 43 -3.67 9.53 7.16
CA LEU A 43 -3.50 10.99 7.10
C LEU A 43 -2.12 11.46 6.63
N ARG A 44 -1.14 10.58 6.49
CA ARG A 44 0.13 10.94 5.84
C ARG A 44 -0.03 11.25 4.34
N TYR A 45 -1.18 10.95 3.79
CA TYR A 45 -1.56 11.23 2.40
C TYR A 45 -2.45 12.48 2.26
N ASP A 46 -2.61 13.28 3.32
CA ASP A 46 -3.53 14.43 3.37
C ASP A 46 -3.24 15.43 2.24
N GLU A 47 -1.98 15.87 2.11
CA GLU A 47 -1.54 16.80 1.05
C GLU A 47 -1.81 16.25 -0.37
N PHE A 48 -1.50 14.97 -0.59
CA PHE A 48 -1.76 14.31 -1.88
C PHE A 48 -3.27 14.19 -2.15
N ALA A 49 -4.05 13.85 -1.14
CA ALA A 49 -5.50 13.74 -1.26
C ALA A 49 -6.14 15.11 -1.53
N GLU A 50 -5.68 16.17 -0.88
CA GLU A 50 -6.11 17.56 -1.14
C GLU A 50 -5.77 17.99 -2.58
N TYR A 51 -4.56 17.69 -3.05
CA TYR A 51 -4.15 17.95 -4.43
C TYR A 51 -5.11 17.31 -5.44
N LEU A 52 -5.51 16.07 -5.22
CA LEU A 52 -6.43 15.33 -6.08
C LEU A 52 -7.88 15.83 -5.95
N ALA A 53 -8.33 16.11 -4.73
CA ALA A 53 -9.67 16.62 -4.47
C ALA A 53 -9.88 18.00 -5.12
N GLY A 54 -8.89 18.87 -5.07
CA GLY A 54 -8.88 20.15 -5.79
C GLY A 54 -9.00 20.00 -7.32
N ARG A 55 -8.73 18.80 -7.84
CA ARG A 55 -8.83 18.44 -9.27
C ARG A 55 -10.03 17.56 -9.62
N GLY A 56 -10.99 17.43 -8.70
CA GLY A 56 -12.23 16.68 -8.91
C GLY A 56 -12.07 15.16 -8.84
N VAL A 57 -11.16 14.67 -8.00
CA VAL A 57 -11.03 13.25 -7.65
C VAL A 57 -11.39 13.09 -6.18
N ALA A 58 -12.42 12.30 -5.87
CA ALA A 58 -12.70 11.92 -4.48
C ALA A 58 -11.62 10.94 -3.99
N VAL A 59 -11.08 11.17 -2.79
CA VAL A 59 -10.05 10.30 -2.21
C VAL A 59 -10.60 9.70 -0.93
N PHE A 60 -10.28 8.45 -0.64
CA PHE A 60 -10.67 7.78 0.59
C PHE A 60 -9.63 6.73 0.98
N GLY A 61 -9.47 6.51 2.26
CA GLY A 61 -8.52 5.54 2.81
C GLY A 61 -8.85 5.24 4.27
N HIS A 62 -8.26 4.19 4.80
CA HIS A 62 -8.44 3.79 6.20
C HIS A 62 -7.13 3.35 6.82
N ASP A 63 -7.02 3.47 8.13
CA ASP A 63 -5.91 2.90 8.87
C ASP A 63 -6.10 1.38 8.95
N HIS A 64 -5.09 0.61 8.52
CA HIS A 64 -5.14 -0.85 8.55
C HIS A 64 -5.17 -1.39 9.99
N LEU A 65 -5.62 -2.63 10.18
CA LEU A 65 -5.53 -3.33 11.46
C LEU A 65 -4.13 -3.15 12.09
N GLY A 66 -4.09 -2.81 13.36
CA GLY A 66 -2.85 -2.60 14.10
C GLY A 66 -2.07 -1.34 13.73
N HIS A 67 -2.66 -0.42 12.95
CA HIS A 67 -2.02 0.83 12.52
C HIS A 67 -2.87 2.06 12.88
N GLY A 68 -2.21 3.21 12.96
CA GLY A 68 -2.86 4.49 13.17
C GLY A 68 -3.84 4.49 14.35
N LEU A 69 -5.03 4.99 14.12
CA LEU A 69 -6.14 4.99 15.10
C LEU A 69 -7.03 3.74 15.03
N SER A 70 -6.67 2.75 14.20
CA SER A 70 -7.32 1.42 14.16
C SER A 70 -6.69 0.42 15.14
N VAL A 71 -5.92 0.90 16.12
CA VAL A 71 -5.42 0.10 17.24
C VAL A 71 -6.37 0.31 18.42
N PRO A 72 -7.13 -0.70 18.87
CA PRO A 72 -7.98 -0.55 20.05
C PRO A 72 -7.14 -0.29 21.32
N PRO A 73 -7.73 0.27 22.40
CA PRO A 73 -6.98 0.64 23.61
C PRO A 73 -6.11 -0.48 24.19
N ASP A 74 -6.60 -1.72 24.18
CA ASP A 74 -5.86 -2.90 24.63
C ASP A 74 -5.18 -3.65 23.47
N GLY A 75 -5.13 -3.03 22.30
CA GLY A 75 -4.59 -3.61 21.07
C GLY A 75 -3.07 -3.57 21.01
N VAL A 76 -2.51 -4.44 20.18
CA VAL A 76 -1.07 -4.48 19.90
C VAL A 76 -0.83 -3.76 18.57
N ARG A 77 0.00 -2.70 18.63
CA ARG A 77 0.42 -2.00 17.42
C ARG A 77 1.25 -2.93 16.52
N LEU A 78 1.14 -2.70 15.22
CA LEU A 78 1.84 -3.46 14.19
C LEU A 78 1.62 -4.98 14.32
N TRP A 79 0.35 -5.35 14.59
CA TRP A 79 -0.13 -6.72 14.61
C TRP A 79 -1.51 -6.80 13.96
N PHE A 80 -1.65 -7.55 12.88
CA PHE A 80 -2.92 -7.69 12.17
C PHE A 80 -3.89 -8.64 12.85
N GLY A 81 -3.37 -9.63 13.58
CA GLY A 81 -4.14 -10.71 14.14
C GLY A 81 -3.38 -12.04 14.10
N PRO A 82 -4.03 -13.15 14.43
CA PRO A 82 -3.44 -14.48 14.36
C PRO A 82 -3.12 -14.87 12.90
N LYS A 83 -2.52 -16.03 12.72
CA LYS A 83 -2.17 -16.59 11.41
C LYS A 83 -3.38 -16.57 10.46
N GLY A 84 -3.15 -16.00 9.27
CA GLY A 84 -4.16 -15.81 8.23
C GLY A 84 -4.84 -14.43 8.24
N SER A 85 -4.48 -13.56 9.18
CA SER A 85 -5.03 -12.19 9.28
C SER A 85 -4.66 -11.28 8.12
N TRP A 86 -3.67 -11.63 7.29
CA TRP A 86 -3.46 -10.99 5.98
C TRP A 86 -4.76 -10.92 5.17
N ASN A 87 -5.56 -11.99 5.25
CA ASN A 87 -6.84 -12.05 4.55
C ASN A 87 -7.84 -11.01 5.04
N TRP A 88 -7.87 -10.74 6.36
CA TRP A 88 -8.75 -9.72 6.92
C TRP A 88 -8.40 -8.33 6.39
N VAL A 89 -7.12 -7.97 6.40
CA VAL A 89 -6.67 -6.65 5.92
C VAL A 89 -6.97 -6.47 4.41
N VAL A 90 -6.81 -7.51 3.61
CA VAL A 90 -7.18 -7.47 2.18
C VAL A 90 -8.69 -7.38 2.00
N GLN A 91 -9.47 -8.07 2.84
CA GLN A 91 -10.94 -7.98 2.84
C GLN A 91 -11.43 -6.61 3.31
N ASP A 92 -10.75 -5.99 4.28
CA ASP A 92 -11.06 -4.63 4.74
C ASP A 92 -10.91 -3.60 3.61
N ILE A 93 -9.87 -3.71 2.78
CA ILE A 93 -9.70 -2.86 1.59
C ILE A 93 -10.91 -3.01 0.66
N TYR A 94 -11.39 -4.23 0.42
CA TYR A 94 -12.55 -4.49 -0.42
C TYR A 94 -13.85 -3.98 0.22
N ALA A 95 -14.09 -4.29 1.49
CA ALA A 95 -15.29 -3.88 2.21
C ALA A 95 -15.38 -2.36 2.31
N PHE A 96 -14.28 -1.70 2.66
CA PHE A 96 -14.20 -0.23 2.72
C PHE A 96 -14.44 0.42 1.37
N ARG A 97 -13.90 -0.15 0.28
CA ARG A 97 -14.20 0.31 -1.06
C ARG A 97 -15.71 0.29 -1.36
N ARG A 98 -16.39 -0.82 -1.04
CA ARG A 98 -17.84 -0.95 -1.25
C ARG A 98 -18.64 0.03 -0.40
N LEU A 99 -18.22 0.22 0.84
CA LEU A 99 -18.83 1.19 1.75
C LEU A 99 -18.69 2.62 1.22
N SER A 100 -17.48 3.03 0.79
CA SER A 100 -17.22 4.36 0.25
C SER A 100 -17.93 4.59 -1.09
N GLU A 101 -18.11 3.57 -1.93
CA GLU A 101 -18.95 3.70 -3.13
C GLU A 101 -20.38 4.16 -2.79
N THR A 102 -20.97 3.58 -1.76
CA THR A 102 -22.32 3.94 -1.30
C THR A 102 -22.33 5.31 -0.63
N ARG A 103 -21.40 5.56 0.30
CA ARG A 103 -21.33 6.80 1.07
C ARG A 103 -21.09 8.04 0.19
N LEU A 104 -20.19 7.92 -0.77
CA LEU A 104 -19.84 8.99 -1.70
C LEU A 104 -20.79 9.10 -2.91
N GLY A 105 -21.73 8.17 -3.03
CA GLY A 105 -22.64 8.14 -4.19
C GLY A 105 -21.91 7.94 -5.51
N ILE A 106 -20.87 7.09 -5.54
CA ILE A 106 -20.08 6.81 -6.74
C ILE A 106 -20.97 6.15 -7.78
N LYS A 107 -21.25 6.87 -8.87
CA LYS A 107 -22.16 6.40 -9.92
C LYS A 107 -21.53 5.30 -10.78
N PRO A 108 -22.33 4.37 -11.34
CA PRO A 108 -21.83 3.44 -12.35
C PRO A 108 -21.10 4.18 -13.48
N GLY A 109 -19.92 3.69 -13.85
CA GLY A 109 -19.07 4.32 -14.87
C GLY A 109 -18.08 5.37 -14.34
N THR A 110 -18.21 5.83 -13.09
CA THR A 110 -17.15 6.63 -12.45
C THR A 110 -15.96 5.71 -12.16
N PRO A 111 -14.77 5.99 -12.71
CA PRO A 111 -13.61 5.15 -12.48
C PRO A 111 -13.14 5.24 -11.03
N VAL A 112 -12.80 4.09 -10.46
CA VAL A 112 -12.22 3.99 -9.11
C VAL A 112 -10.86 3.31 -9.19
N PHE A 113 -9.86 4.02 -8.71
CA PHE A 113 -8.48 3.58 -8.66
C PHE A 113 -8.09 3.12 -7.25
N LEU A 114 -7.05 2.28 -7.16
CA LEU A 114 -6.44 1.86 -5.89
C LEU A 114 -4.97 2.25 -5.90
N LEU A 115 -4.54 3.05 -4.93
CA LEU A 115 -3.14 3.30 -4.65
C LEU A 115 -2.71 2.48 -3.43
N GLY A 116 -1.64 1.71 -3.58
CA GLY A 116 -0.98 1.05 -2.46
C GLY A 116 0.47 1.50 -2.35
N HIS A 117 0.89 1.89 -1.15
CA HIS A 117 2.28 2.25 -0.86
C HIS A 117 2.94 1.19 0.02
N SER A 118 4.16 0.76 -0.32
CA SER A 118 4.95 -0.16 0.51
C SER A 118 4.16 -1.43 0.87
N LEU A 119 3.94 -1.73 2.15
CA LEU A 119 3.03 -2.80 2.62
C LEU A 119 1.66 -2.71 1.94
N GLY A 120 1.10 -1.50 1.82
CA GLY A 120 -0.16 -1.26 1.12
C GLY A 120 -0.11 -1.66 -0.35
N SER A 121 1.06 -1.60 -1.01
CA SER A 121 1.23 -2.09 -2.37
C SER A 121 1.17 -3.62 -2.46
N PHE A 122 1.64 -4.32 -1.44
CA PHE A 122 1.53 -5.78 -1.36
C PHE A 122 0.09 -6.20 -1.10
N LEU A 123 -0.61 -5.48 -0.22
CA LEU A 123 -2.05 -5.67 0.05
C LEU A 123 -2.88 -5.39 -1.20
N ALA A 124 -2.58 -4.31 -1.94
CA ALA A 124 -3.25 -3.97 -3.19
C ALA A 124 -3.05 -5.08 -4.26
N ARG A 125 -1.85 -5.66 -4.37
CA ARG A 125 -1.60 -6.81 -5.26
C ARG A 125 -2.40 -8.05 -4.85
N SER A 126 -2.52 -8.34 -3.55
CA SER A 126 -3.39 -9.41 -3.04
C SER A 126 -4.87 -9.11 -3.35
N HIS A 127 -5.29 -7.83 -3.20
CA HIS A 127 -6.63 -7.39 -3.57
C HIS A 127 -6.93 -7.65 -5.06
N LEU A 128 -6.02 -7.29 -5.97
CA LEU A 128 -6.20 -7.54 -7.41
C LEU A 128 -6.35 -9.02 -7.76
N ILE A 129 -5.68 -9.91 -7.02
CA ILE A 129 -5.75 -11.36 -7.20
C ILE A 129 -7.09 -11.92 -6.69
N ARG A 130 -7.59 -11.41 -5.56
CA ARG A 130 -8.77 -11.96 -4.87
C ARG A 130 -10.07 -11.34 -5.32
N TYR A 131 -10.04 -10.06 -5.71
CA TYR A 131 -11.19 -9.27 -6.13
C TYR A 131 -10.95 -8.65 -7.52
N PRO A 132 -10.73 -9.49 -8.57
CA PRO A 132 -10.44 -9.00 -9.91
C PRO A 132 -11.60 -8.17 -10.46
N GLY A 133 -11.30 -7.07 -11.16
CA GLY A 133 -12.28 -6.20 -11.79
C GLY A 133 -13.01 -5.24 -10.84
N THR A 134 -12.62 -5.16 -9.56
CA THR A 134 -13.23 -4.22 -8.60
C THR A 134 -12.62 -2.82 -8.66
N VAL A 135 -11.48 -2.62 -9.31
CA VAL A 135 -10.86 -1.32 -9.55
C VAL A 135 -10.61 -1.12 -11.04
N ASP A 136 -10.65 0.12 -11.49
CA ASP A 136 -10.45 0.49 -12.89
C ASP A 136 -8.98 0.76 -13.24
N GLY A 137 -8.11 0.83 -12.23
CA GLY A 137 -6.66 0.91 -12.35
C GLY A 137 -5.99 0.89 -11.00
N THR A 138 -4.70 0.55 -10.96
CA THR A 138 -3.95 0.43 -9.71
C THR A 138 -2.60 1.11 -9.81
N ILE A 139 -2.24 1.85 -8.75
CA ILE A 139 -0.95 2.53 -8.59
C ILE A 139 -0.22 1.84 -7.45
N LEU A 140 0.97 1.34 -7.71
CA LEU A 140 1.81 0.64 -6.74
C LEU A 140 3.08 1.45 -6.51
N SER A 141 3.13 2.16 -5.38
CA SER A 141 4.25 3.00 -4.96
C SER A 141 5.15 2.23 -3.99
N GLY A 142 6.46 2.27 -4.20
CA GLY A 142 7.43 1.63 -3.31
C GLY A 142 7.25 0.10 -3.21
N THR A 143 6.80 -0.54 -4.29
CA THR A 143 6.59 -2.00 -4.34
C THR A 143 7.89 -2.75 -4.66
N GLY A 144 7.91 -4.02 -4.31
CA GLY A 144 9.03 -4.90 -4.63
C GLY A 144 8.61 -6.37 -4.61
N GLN A 145 9.52 -7.23 -5.01
CA GLN A 145 9.35 -8.68 -4.91
C GLN A 145 10.70 -9.34 -4.62
N PRO A 146 10.91 -9.81 -3.38
CA PRO A 146 12.10 -10.59 -3.04
C PRO A 146 12.18 -11.89 -3.84
N PRO A 147 13.38 -12.43 -4.10
CA PRO A 147 13.55 -13.76 -4.66
C PRO A 147 12.88 -14.85 -3.81
N ALA A 148 12.31 -15.88 -4.45
CA ALA A 148 11.57 -16.95 -3.77
C ALA A 148 12.40 -17.67 -2.69
N ALA A 149 13.70 -17.90 -2.92
CA ALA A 149 14.59 -18.52 -1.95
C ALA A 149 14.76 -17.65 -0.69
N LEU A 150 14.87 -16.32 -0.85
CA LEU A 150 14.97 -15.39 0.28
C LEU A 150 13.67 -15.36 1.10
N LEU A 151 12.52 -15.39 0.41
CA LEU A 151 11.21 -15.50 1.08
C LEU A 151 11.07 -16.80 1.88
N ALA A 152 11.48 -17.93 1.31
CA ALA A 152 11.42 -19.23 1.98
C ALA A 152 12.31 -19.25 3.24
N PHE A 153 13.53 -18.72 3.14
CA PHE A 153 14.44 -18.58 4.28
C PHE A 153 13.81 -17.66 5.37
N GLY A 154 13.31 -16.49 4.98
CA GLY A 154 12.64 -15.58 5.90
C GLY A 154 11.44 -16.22 6.61
N GLN A 155 10.61 -16.97 5.86
CA GLN A 155 9.47 -17.67 6.44
C GLN A 155 9.88 -18.71 7.48
N ALA A 156 10.94 -19.49 7.23
CA ALA A 156 11.45 -20.48 8.20
C ALA A 156 11.99 -19.79 9.47
N ALA A 157 12.80 -18.73 9.32
CA ALA A 157 13.33 -17.98 10.45
C ALA A 157 12.23 -17.32 11.30
N ILE A 158 11.21 -16.77 10.65
CA ILE A 158 10.08 -16.13 11.36
C ILE A 158 9.16 -17.18 12.00
N ALA A 159 9.00 -18.36 11.44
CA ALA A 159 8.26 -19.45 12.07
C ALA A 159 8.90 -19.88 13.39
N GLU A 160 10.22 -20.00 13.42
CA GLU A 160 10.99 -20.30 14.65
C GLU A 160 10.86 -19.19 15.69
N GLU A 161 11.04 -17.91 15.29
CA GLU A 161 10.87 -16.76 16.19
C GLU A 161 9.44 -16.69 16.75
N SER A 162 8.44 -17.00 15.94
CA SER A 162 7.04 -17.03 16.37
C SER A 162 6.77 -18.12 17.41
N ALA A 163 7.37 -19.31 17.23
CA ALA A 163 7.27 -20.40 18.19
C ALA A 163 7.98 -20.07 19.52
N ARG A 164 9.10 -19.36 19.46
CA ARG A 164 9.93 -19.02 20.62
C ARG A 164 9.40 -17.84 21.42
N LEU A 165 8.91 -16.77 20.77
CA LEU A 165 8.54 -15.51 21.40
C LEU A 165 7.05 -15.24 21.42
N GLY A 166 6.27 -15.94 20.61
CA GLY A 166 4.86 -15.65 20.37
C GLY A 166 4.63 -14.55 19.32
N GLU A 167 3.46 -14.56 18.73
CA GLU A 167 3.11 -13.73 17.56
C GLU A 167 3.04 -12.23 17.85
N LYS A 168 2.67 -11.85 19.08
CA LYS A 168 2.52 -10.44 19.49
C LYS A 168 3.84 -9.80 19.91
N SER A 169 4.90 -10.59 20.03
CA SER A 169 6.22 -10.11 20.46
C SER A 169 6.96 -9.42 19.33
N VAL A 170 7.80 -8.46 19.69
CA VAL A 170 8.79 -7.84 18.79
C VAL A 170 10.09 -8.62 18.89
N SER A 171 10.68 -8.97 17.73
CA SER A 171 11.98 -9.63 17.65
C SER A 171 12.99 -8.72 16.95
N ARG A 172 14.14 -8.48 17.60
CA ARG A 172 15.25 -7.77 16.96
C ARG A 172 15.78 -8.50 15.74
N LEU A 173 15.85 -9.84 15.81
CA LEU A 173 16.28 -10.66 14.67
C LEU A 173 15.31 -10.55 13.51
N ALA A 174 14.01 -10.71 13.78
CA ALA A 174 12.98 -10.60 12.75
C ALA A 174 12.97 -9.21 12.09
N THR A 175 13.09 -8.14 12.88
CA THR A 175 13.19 -6.77 12.38
C THR A 175 14.44 -6.56 11.55
N ALA A 176 15.60 -7.08 12.01
CA ALA A 176 16.87 -6.97 11.28
C ALA A 176 16.84 -7.74 9.95
N LEU A 177 16.23 -8.91 9.91
CA LEU A 177 16.05 -9.69 8.67
C LEU A 177 15.13 -8.97 7.67
N ALA A 178 14.07 -8.32 8.16
CA ALA A 178 13.11 -7.65 7.29
C ALA A 178 13.59 -6.28 6.77
N PHE A 179 14.30 -5.50 7.61
CA PHE A 179 14.58 -4.08 7.34
C PHE A 179 16.04 -3.66 7.56
N GLY A 180 16.87 -4.49 8.19
CA GLY A 180 18.20 -4.10 8.66
C GLY A 180 19.21 -3.73 7.57
N SER A 181 18.95 -4.07 6.31
CA SER A 181 19.81 -3.70 5.19
C SER A 181 19.43 -2.36 4.54
N TYR A 182 18.20 -1.86 4.77
CA TYR A 182 17.65 -0.74 3.99
C TYR A 182 18.41 0.57 4.16
N ASN A 183 18.95 0.81 5.36
CA ASN A 183 19.67 2.05 5.65
C ASN A 183 21.17 2.02 5.25
N ARG A 184 21.71 0.86 4.86
CA ARG A 184 23.14 0.70 4.53
C ARG A 184 23.62 1.60 3.39
N PRO A 185 22.85 1.80 2.28
CA PRO A 185 23.28 2.64 1.17
C PRO A 185 23.38 4.13 1.51
N PHE A 186 22.78 4.56 2.64
CA PHE A 186 22.64 5.98 3.00
C PHE A 186 23.56 6.41 4.15
N ARG A 187 24.63 5.68 4.39
CA ARG A 187 25.63 6.02 5.42
C ARG A 187 26.46 7.25 5.02
N PRO A 188 26.80 8.13 6.01
CA PRO A 188 26.44 8.06 7.43
C PRO A 188 24.96 8.36 7.66
N ASN A 189 24.31 7.55 8.52
CA ASN A 189 22.88 7.70 8.78
C ASN A 189 22.64 8.75 9.87
N ARG A 190 21.64 9.63 9.65
CA ARG A 190 21.11 10.56 10.63
C ARG A 190 20.12 9.85 11.58
N THR A 191 19.29 8.99 11.02
CA THR A 191 18.27 8.22 11.72
C THR A 191 18.24 6.76 11.24
N MET A 192 17.40 5.93 11.85
CA MET A 192 17.14 4.57 11.38
C MET A 192 16.20 4.50 10.16
N TYR A 193 15.62 5.64 9.73
CA TYR A 193 14.61 5.74 8.68
C TYR A 193 15.08 6.54 7.47
N ASP A 194 16.36 6.88 7.34
CA ASP A 194 16.87 7.68 6.21
C ASP A 194 16.59 7.01 4.85
N TRP A 195 16.44 5.69 4.84
CA TRP A 195 16.06 4.94 3.64
C TRP A 195 14.67 5.28 3.10
N MET A 196 13.79 5.88 3.93
CA MET A 196 12.42 6.18 3.54
C MET A 196 12.33 7.40 2.62
N SER A 197 13.13 8.44 2.86
CA SER A 197 13.07 9.68 2.09
C SER A 197 14.41 10.42 2.10
N ALA A 198 14.71 11.10 1.00
CA ALA A 198 15.78 12.09 0.92
C ALA A 198 15.35 13.45 1.53
N ASN A 199 14.06 13.63 1.78
CA ASN A 199 13.52 14.77 2.50
C ASN A 199 13.60 14.55 4.01
N GLU A 200 14.56 15.20 4.66
CA GLU A 200 14.79 15.07 6.11
C GLU A 200 13.59 15.54 6.94
N GLU A 201 12.90 16.59 6.50
CA GLU A 201 11.70 17.09 7.16
C GLU A 201 10.60 16.04 7.23
N ASN A 202 10.40 15.27 6.13
CA ASN A 202 9.48 14.14 6.14
C ASN A 202 9.85 13.09 7.19
N ILE A 203 11.15 12.79 7.33
CA ILE A 203 11.61 11.85 8.36
C ILE A 203 11.36 12.40 9.77
N ASP A 204 11.58 13.68 10.00
CA ASP A 204 11.35 14.31 11.30
C ASP A 204 9.85 14.32 11.67
N VAL A 205 8.98 14.64 10.71
CA VAL A 205 7.52 14.52 10.88
C VAL A 205 7.10 13.09 11.18
N PHE A 206 7.66 12.11 10.47
CA PHE A 206 7.39 10.69 10.74
C PHE A 206 7.81 10.28 12.16
N LEU A 207 9.00 10.67 12.59
CA LEU A 207 9.55 10.33 13.91
C LEU A 207 8.82 11.04 15.07
N SER A 208 8.28 12.23 14.83
CA SER A 208 7.52 12.99 15.83
C SER A 208 6.10 12.46 16.07
N SER A 209 5.57 11.68 15.11
CA SER A 209 4.21 11.16 15.21
C SER A 209 4.14 9.92 16.09
N PRO A 210 3.29 9.89 17.14
CA PRO A 210 3.06 8.70 17.95
C PRO A 210 2.38 7.56 17.19
N LEU A 211 1.80 7.86 16.03
CA LEU A 211 1.11 6.91 15.17
C LEU A 211 2.03 6.28 14.11
N CYS A 212 3.27 6.80 13.98
CA CYS A 212 4.25 6.31 13.02
C CYS A 212 5.37 5.49 13.67
N GLY A 213 6.10 4.78 12.86
CA GLY A 213 7.26 3.99 13.29
C GLY A 213 6.90 2.80 14.18
N GLY A 214 7.90 2.35 14.93
CA GLY A 214 7.80 1.16 15.76
C GLY A 214 8.33 -0.11 15.07
N ALA A 215 8.66 -1.09 15.89
CA ALA A 215 9.08 -2.39 15.39
C ALA A 215 7.85 -3.30 15.18
N PRO A 216 7.69 -3.93 14.01
CA PRO A 216 6.57 -4.83 13.77
C PRO A 216 6.67 -6.08 14.63
N THR A 217 5.52 -6.63 14.98
CA THR A 217 5.45 -7.91 15.67
C THR A 217 5.91 -9.05 14.76
N VAL A 218 6.36 -10.14 15.36
CA VAL A 218 6.73 -11.37 14.63
C VAL A 218 5.55 -11.85 13.80
N GLY A 219 4.32 -11.77 14.33
CA GLY A 219 3.10 -12.13 13.63
C GLY A 219 2.85 -11.28 12.38
N LEU A 220 3.06 -9.96 12.44
CA LEU A 220 2.90 -9.10 11.27
C LEU A 220 3.93 -9.44 10.19
N ILE A 221 5.20 -9.64 10.57
CA ILE A 221 6.25 -10.03 9.60
C ILE A 221 5.88 -11.36 8.94
N ARG A 222 5.40 -12.35 9.71
CA ARG A 222 4.92 -13.63 9.16
C ARG A 222 3.81 -13.43 8.14
N GLU A 223 2.81 -12.62 8.46
CA GLU A 223 1.68 -12.33 7.55
C GLU A 223 2.16 -11.61 6.29
N MET A 224 3.06 -10.63 6.41
CA MET A 224 3.67 -9.94 5.27
C MET A 224 4.44 -10.90 4.34
N LEU A 225 5.26 -11.79 4.91
CA LEU A 225 5.98 -12.80 4.11
C LEU A 225 5.04 -13.78 3.42
N SER A 226 3.93 -14.15 4.07
CA SER A 226 2.86 -14.97 3.47
C SER A 226 2.20 -14.25 2.29
N GLY A 227 1.87 -12.96 2.45
CA GLY A 227 1.35 -12.11 1.39
C GLY A 227 2.33 -11.97 0.21
N LEU A 228 3.61 -11.71 0.50
CA LEU A 228 4.66 -11.63 -0.53
C LEU A 228 4.81 -12.92 -1.34
N ARG A 229 4.64 -14.08 -0.69
CA ARG A 229 4.63 -15.38 -1.38
C ARG A 229 3.40 -15.52 -2.29
N GLU A 230 2.22 -15.11 -1.81
CA GLU A 230 0.98 -15.15 -2.61
C GLU A 230 1.11 -14.29 -3.87
N ILE A 231 1.49 -13.02 -3.71
CA ILE A 231 1.59 -12.06 -4.81
C ILE A 231 2.78 -12.30 -5.75
N GLY A 232 3.72 -13.15 -5.37
CA GLY A 232 4.82 -13.61 -6.22
C GLY A 232 4.49 -14.87 -7.05
N SER A 233 3.34 -15.54 -6.80
CA SER A 233 2.94 -16.75 -7.50
C SER A 233 2.43 -16.46 -8.92
N PRO A 234 3.05 -17.02 -9.98
CA PRO A 234 2.57 -16.85 -11.34
C PRO A 234 1.14 -17.34 -11.56
N GLU A 235 0.74 -18.41 -10.86
CA GLU A 235 -0.62 -18.94 -10.90
C GLU A 235 -1.64 -17.95 -10.33
N ARG A 236 -1.32 -17.34 -9.17
CA ARG A 236 -2.18 -16.35 -8.53
C ARG A 236 -2.30 -15.07 -9.37
N LEU A 237 -1.20 -14.60 -9.95
CA LEU A 237 -1.19 -13.40 -10.79
C LEU A 237 -2.10 -13.55 -12.04
N ARG A 238 -2.24 -14.76 -12.62
CA ARG A 238 -3.15 -14.99 -13.75
C ARG A 238 -4.63 -14.79 -13.41
N ARG A 239 -4.99 -14.72 -12.14
CA ARG A 239 -6.37 -14.46 -11.68
C ARG A 239 -6.74 -12.98 -11.74
N MET A 240 -5.76 -12.08 -11.87
CA MET A 240 -6.00 -10.65 -11.98
C MET A 240 -6.73 -10.31 -13.28
N ASN A 241 -7.46 -9.19 -13.27
CA ASN A 241 -8.05 -8.65 -14.50
C ASN A 241 -6.93 -8.11 -15.41
N ARG A 242 -6.65 -8.84 -16.51
CA ARG A 242 -5.58 -8.52 -17.46
C ARG A 242 -5.74 -7.18 -18.19
N TYR A 243 -6.93 -6.59 -18.15
CA TYR A 243 -7.24 -5.32 -18.82
C TYR A 243 -7.17 -4.11 -17.88
N ALA A 244 -7.13 -4.32 -16.57
CA ALA A 244 -6.97 -3.24 -15.62
C ALA A 244 -5.54 -2.67 -15.70
N PRO A 245 -5.38 -1.35 -15.94
CA PRO A 245 -4.06 -0.72 -16.01
C PRO A 245 -3.36 -0.72 -14.65
N ILE A 246 -2.05 -0.90 -14.68
CA ILE A 246 -1.19 -0.88 -13.49
C ILE A 246 -0.05 0.12 -13.71
N LEU A 247 0.15 1.02 -12.76
CA LEU A 247 1.27 1.93 -12.71
C LEU A 247 2.18 1.56 -11.53
N LEU A 248 3.44 1.31 -11.81
CA LEU A 248 4.49 1.05 -10.83
C LEU A 248 5.33 2.30 -10.67
N LEU A 249 5.43 2.82 -9.45
CA LEU A 249 6.21 4.02 -9.13
C LEU A 249 7.18 3.71 -7.98
N SER A 250 8.41 4.21 -8.06
CA SER A 250 9.39 4.08 -6.98
C SER A 250 10.48 5.13 -7.13
N GLY A 251 11.15 5.49 -6.05
CA GLY A 251 12.42 6.17 -6.15
C GLY A 251 13.50 5.23 -6.71
N GLU A 252 14.45 5.76 -7.46
CA GLU A 252 15.59 4.97 -7.94
C GLU A 252 16.45 4.42 -6.79
N ALA A 253 16.48 5.16 -5.67
CA ALA A 253 17.22 4.79 -4.46
C ALA A 253 16.35 4.07 -3.41
N ASP A 254 15.20 3.50 -3.78
CA ASP A 254 14.33 2.77 -2.87
C ASP A 254 14.86 1.34 -2.59
N PRO A 255 15.31 1.03 -1.34
CA PRO A 255 15.82 -0.29 -1.00
C PRO A 255 14.74 -1.38 -0.93
N VAL A 256 13.46 -1.03 -0.72
CA VAL A 256 12.33 -1.98 -0.75
C VAL A 256 12.13 -2.50 -2.17
N GLY A 257 12.29 -1.61 -3.14
CA GLY A 257 12.31 -1.92 -4.56
C GLY A 257 13.65 -2.48 -5.07
N ASP A 258 14.61 -2.81 -4.19
CA ASP A 258 15.95 -3.26 -4.58
C ASP A 258 16.59 -2.30 -5.61
N MET A 259 16.55 -1.00 -5.31
CA MET A 259 17.04 0.07 -6.19
C MET A 259 16.47 -0.06 -7.61
N GLY A 260 15.14 -0.21 -7.73
CA GLY A 260 14.41 -0.38 -8.98
C GLY A 260 14.39 -1.80 -9.55
N LYS A 261 15.35 -2.67 -9.21
CA LYS A 261 15.40 -4.06 -9.73
C LYS A 261 14.22 -4.90 -9.28
N GLY A 262 13.77 -4.72 -8.04
CA GLY A 262 12.60 -5.39 -7.48
C GLY A 262 11.30 -4.94 -8.15
N VAL A 263 11.18 -3.65 -8.45
CA VAL A 263 10.05 -3.08 -9.20
C VAL A 263 10.00 -3.67 -10.61
N ALA A 264 11.13 -3.71 -11.31
CA ALA A 264 11.24 -4.33 -12.63
C ALA A 264 10.93 -5.85 -12.62
N ARG A 265 11.21 -6.56 -11.52
CA ARG A 265 10.77 -7.96 -11.33
C ARG A 265 9.25 -8.05 -11.28
N VAL A 266 8.59 -7.14 -10.57
CA VAL A 266 7.12 -7.08 -10.49
C VAL A 266 6.52 -6.78 -11.86
N GLU A 267 7.05 -5.79 -12.59
CA GLU A 267 6.61 -5.47 -13.94
C GLU A 267 6.67 -6.69 -14.88
N ARG A 268 7.84 -7.35 -14.93
CA ARG A 268 8.02 -8.55 -15.75
C ARG A 268 7.05 -9.67 -15.36
N ALA A 269 6.80 -9.86 -14.04
CA ALA A 269 5.86 -10.87 -13.57
C ALA A 269 4.43 -10.57 -14.01
N PHE A 270 3.99 -9.31 -13.95
CA PHE A 270 2.68 -8.89 -14.42
C PHE A 270 2.53 -9.08 -15.94
N ARG A 271 3.51 -8.64 -16.74
CA ARG A 271 3.50 -8.85 -18.20
C ARG A 271 3.46 -10.33 -18.55
N LYS A 272 4.26 -11.18 -17.87
CA LYS A 272 4.26 -12.62 -18.04
C LYS A 272 2.94 -13.29 -17.63
N ALA A 273 2.23 -12.73 -16.67
CA ALA A 273 0.89 -13.18 -16.27
C ALA A 273 -0.22 -12.73 -17.24
N GLY A 274 0.10 -11.90 -18.24
CA GLY A 274 -0.81 -11.48 -19.30
C GLY A 274 -1.43 -10.09 -19.08
N MET A 275 -0.94 -9.29 -18.11
CA MET A 275 -1.38 -7.90 -17.93
C MET A 275 -0.99 -7.07 -19.15
N ARG A 276 -1.97 -6.34 -19.76
CA ARG A 276 -1.81 -5.66 -21.04
C ARG A 276 -1.31 -4.21 -20.92
N ASP A 277 -1.68 -3.54 -19.84
CA ASP A 277 -1.33 -2.13 -19.60
C ASP A 277 -0.57 -2.03 -18.26
N VAL A 278 0.75 -2.16 -18.34
CA VAL A 278 1.67 -2.01 -17.19
C VAL A 278 2.67 -0.94 -17.54
N SER A 279 2.69 0.13 -16.76
CA SER A 279 3.64 1.24 -16.87
C SER A 279 4.52 1.28 -15.62
N MET A 280 5.77 1.72 -15.76
CA MET A 280 6.71 1.89 -14.66
C MET A 280 7.46 3.21 -14.81
N ALA A 281 7.62 3.94 -13.70
CA ALA A 281 8.50 5.09 -13.61
C ALA A 281 9.35 5.01 -12.33
N LEU A 282 10.63 5.36 -12.46
CA LEU A 282 11.56 5.50 -11.36
C LEU A 282 11.97 6.97 -11.28
N TYR A 283 11.93 7.54 -10.06
CA TYR A 283 12.24 8.95 -9.83
C TYR A 283 13.68 9.11 -9.36
N PRO A 284 14.53 9.80 -10.14
CA PRO A 284 15.94 10.04 -9.79
C PRO A 284 16.05 10.76 -8.44
N GLY A 285 17.00 10.32 -7.61
CA GLY A 285 17.29 10.92 -6.31
C GLY A 285 16.26 10.68 -5.22
N MET A 286 15.07 10.18 -5.54
CA MET A 286 14.04 9.83 -4.54
C MET A 286 14.29 8.44 -3.95
N ARG A 287 13.84 8.27 -2.71
CA ARG A 287 13.88 6.99 -1.97
C ARG A 287 12.49 6.33 -1.93
N HIS A 288 12.11 5.76 -0.82
CA HIS A 288 10.91 4.93 -0.71
C HIS A 288 9.60 5.71 -0.76
N GLU A 289 9.50 6.84 -0.04
CA GLU A 289 8.27 7.62 0.11
C GLU A 289 8.17 8.75 -0.93
N ILE A 290 8.04 8.40 -2.20
CA ILE A 290 8.02 9.38 -3.31
C ILE A 290 6.92 10.44 -3.21
N LEU A 291 5.82 10.15 -2.49
CA LEU A 291 4.73 11.10 -2.24
C LEU A 291 5.06 12.11 -1.15
N ASN A 292 6.17 11.95 -0.43
CA ASN A 292 6.63 12.82 0.66
C ASN A 292 8.04 13.39 0.39
N GLU A 293 8.58 13.19 -0.80
CA GLU A 293 9.86 13.77 -1.21
C GLU A 293 9.73 15.29 -1.47
N ARG A 294 10.85 15.98 -1.63
CA ARG A 294 10.86 17.43 -1.91
C ARG A 294 10.14 17.76 -3.22
N ASP A 295 10.40 16.97 -4.27
CA ASP A 295 9.82 17.16 -5.60
C ASP A 295 8.53 16.34 -5.81
N ARG A 296 7.80 16.02 -4.72
CA ARG A 296 6.57 15.22 -4.76
C ARG A 296 5.48 15.76 -5.68
N SER A 297 5.49 17.06 -5.97
CA SER A 297 4.52 17.66 -6.88
C SER A 297 4.55 17.07 -8.29
N ALA A 298 5.74 16.68 -8.77
CA ALA A 298 5.88 15.98 -10.04
C ALA A 298 5.22 14.58 -9.98
N VAL A 299 5.43 13.85 -8.88
CA VAL A 299 4.80 12.53 -8.67
C VAL A 299 3.29 12.66 -8.60
N TYR A 300 2.76 13.69 -7.91
CA TYR A 300 1.32 13.96 -7.85
C TYR A 300 0.74 14.21 -9.24
N ALA A 301 1.43 15.03 -10.05
CA ALA A 301 1.02 15.34 -11.41
C ALA A 301 1.03 14.09 -12.30
N ASP A 302 2.06 13.28 -12.24
CA ASP A 302 2.17 12.04 -13.01
C ASP A 302 1.05 11.05 -12.68
N ILE A 303 0.75 10.86 -11.39
CA ILE A 303 -0.37 10.02 -10.94
C ILE A 303 -1.69 10.57 -11.47
N PHE A 304 -1.94 11.88 -11.30
CA PHE A 304 -3.16 12.50 -11.78
C PHE A 304 -3.34 12.36 -13.30
N HIS A 305 -2.31 12.67 -14.10
CA HIS A 305 -2.34 12.53 -15.55
C HIS A 305 -2.52 11.08 -15.99
N TRP A 306 -1.90 10.13 -15.30
CA TRP A 306 -2.10 8.71 -15.57
C TRP A 306 -3.54 8.28 -15.34
N MET A 307 -4.17 8.71 -14.22
CA MET A 307 -5.58 8.47 -13.94
C MET A 307 -6.49 9.09 -14.98
N GLU A 308 -6.25 10.35 -15.36
CA GLU A 308 -7.03 11.09 -16.37
C GLU A 308 -7.00 10.39 -17.73
N SER A 309 -5.83 9.95 -18.18
CA SER A 309 -5.67 9.25 -19.47
C SER A 309 -6.43 7.92 -19.55
N ARG A 310 -6.85 7.38 -18.41
CA ARG A 310 -7.53 6.07 -18.32
C ARG A 310 -8.99 6.15 -17.90
N ARG A 311 -9.53 7.34 -17.66
CA ARG A 311 -10.96 7.53 -17.32
C ARG A 311 -11.91 6.98 -18.37
N GLY A 312 -11.65 7.22 -19.65
CA GLY A 312 -12.49 6.76 -20.76
C GLY A 312 -12.52 5.24 -20.98
N CYS A 313 -11.66 4.50 -20.30
CA CYS A 313 -11.55 3.05 -20.42
C CYS A 313 -12.40 2.27 -19.38
N ALA A 314 -12.89 2.94 -18.34
CA ALA A 314 -13.57 2.31 -17.21
C ALA A 314 -14.90 1.63 -17.60
N GLY A 315 -15.70 2.22 -18.47
CA GLY A 315 -17.00 1.70 -18.87
C GLY A 315 -16.98 0.49 -19.80
N ARG A 316 -15.88 0.26 -20.52
CA ARG A 316 -15.79 -0.83 -21.52
C ARG A 316 -15.32 -2.17 -20.96
N ARG A 317 -14.89 -2.23 -19.70
CA ARG A 317 -14.16 -3.38 -19.13
C ARG A 317 -14.96 -4.22 -18.13
N ARG A 318 -16.12 -3.71 -17.67
CA ARG A 318 -17.04 -4.42 -16.75
C ARG A 318 -18.03 -5.35 -17.49
N GLY A 319 -18.11 -5.29 -18.81
CA GLY A 319 -19.09 -5.99 -19.64
C GLY A 319 -18.58 -7.24 -20.39
N GLY A 320 -17.42 -7.77 -20.03
CA GLY A 320 -16.87 -9.00 -20.60
C GLY A 320 -16.88 -10.12 -19.55
N SER A 321 -18.05 -10.75 -19.38
CA SER A 321 -18.17 -12.08 -18.75
C SER A 321 -17.57 -13.14 -19.63
#